data_301289024450bc39ff940b93a7e84752
#
_entry.id   301289024450bc39ff940b93a7e84752
#
_cell.length_a   1.000
_cell.length_b   1.000
_cell.length_c   1.000
_cell.angle_alpha   90.00
_cell.angle_beta   90.00
_cell.angle_gamma   90.00
#
_symmetry.space_group_name_H-M   'P 1'
#
loop_
_entity.id
_entity.type
_entity.pdbx_description
1 polymer ?
#
loop_
_entity_poly.entity_id
_entity_poly.type
_entity_poly.pdbx_seq_one_letter_code
_entity_poly.pdbx_strand_id
1 'polypeptide(L)'
;EQNWQEAVKWYEQGAQCGDLQSMNNLACCYEDGEGVEQNEDRALYWYRRSAEGGNGGAMYNLGRCYKMGHGVEQNWQEAVKWYEQGAQCGHLQSMNNLAYCYEYGEGVEQNEEKALYWYRRGAEAGSDYCMYCLGWNYSNGEGVEQNMTEAIRWYTAAAEGGNADAMHDLGWLYDHGEGVEQDMKKAICWYERAAEQNCPAAMNSLGECYAMGRGVPRDLETAMEWYRRAAELGEAMADYNMGWHLEQAGKLSEAYAHYRKAADGNDDSAWWALGRFYENGVVVAQDGKEARRCYETGEKLGSVKCKMRLARCKLLGIGGRRAKKAGLDLCRQALELAKESSEKEDYGYEAEMNLLRRTIAENES
;
A
#
# COMPACT_ATOMS: atom_id res chain seq x y z
N GLU A 1 0.88 5.14 -35.09
CA GLU A 1 1.24 3.74 -34.79
C GLU A 1 2.75 3.62 -34.84
N GLN A 2 3.39 3.20 -33.76
CA GLN A 2 4.84 2.97 -33.71
C GLN A 2 5.15 1.77 -34.59
N ASN A 3 6.07 1.94 -35.55
CA ASN A 3 6.52 0.83 -36.39
C ASN A 3 7.66 0.07 -35.70
N TRP A 4 7.30 -0.77 -34.76
CA TRP A 4 8.22 -1.58 -33.99
C TRP A 4 9.12 -2.48 -34.85
N GLN A 5 8.61 -3.01 -35.98
CA GLN A 5 9.38 -3.83 -36.88
C GLN A 5 10.54 -3.06 -37.54
N GLU A 6 10.34 -1.77 -37.82
CA GLU A 6 11.40 -0.92 -38.35
C GLU A 6 12.37 -0.50 -37.24
N ALA A 7 11.86 -0.18 -36.03
CA ALA A 7 12.71 0.13 -34.87
C ALA A 7 13.67 -1.03 -34.54
N VAL A 8 13.17 -2.27 -34.51
CA VAL A 8 14.00 -3.47 -34.28
C VAL A 8 15.15 -3.57 -35.31
N LYS A 9 14.89 -3.34 -36.59
CA LYS A 9 15.95 -3.37 -37.60
C LYS A 9 17.05 -2.36 -37.31
N TRP A 10 16.69 -1.16 -36.86
CA TRP A 10 17.66 -0.15 -36.49
C TRP A 10 18.42 -0.52 -35.21
N TYR A 11 17.74 -1.07 -34.20
CA TYR A 11 18.41 -1.56 -33.01
C TYR A 11 19.34 -2.74 -33.30
N GLU A 12 18.98 -3.66 -34.19
CA GLU A 12 19.86 -4.75 -34.64
C GLU A 12 21.14 -4.20 -35.31
N GLN A 13 21.00 -3.19 -36.16
CA GLN A 13 22.16 -2.57 -36.80
C GLN A 13 23.06 -1.85 -35.79
N GLY A 14 22.46 -1.07 -34.87
CA GLY A 14 23.20 -0.40 -33.81
C GLY A 14 23.91 -1.40 -32.90
N ALA A 15 23.23 -2.46 -32.50
CA ALA A 15 23.78 -3.53 -31.66
C ALA A 15 24.96 -4.26 -32.34
N GLN A 16 24.89 -4.51 -33.66
CA GLN A 16 25.97 -5.07 -34.43
C GLN A 16 27.19 -4.12 -34.51
N CYS A 17 26.94 -2.80 -34.50
CA CYS A 17 28.00 -1.79 -34.46
C CYS A 17 28.56 -1.57 -33.05
N GLY A 18 28.04 -2.27 -32.03
CA GLY A 18 28.52 -2.15 -30.64
C GLY A 18 27.84 -1.06 -29.83
N ASP A 19 26.75 -0.46 -30.33
CA ASP A 19 26.00 0.54 -29.57
C ASP A 19 25.21 -0.10 -28.41
N LEU A 20 25.60 0.24 -27.20
CA LEU A 20 25.07 -0.35 -25.97
C LEU A 20 23.61 -0.01 -25.75
N GLN A 21 23.18 1.21 -26.12
CA GLN A 21 21.77 1.60 -25.98
C GLN A 21 20.88 0.83 -26.94
N SER A 22 21.34 0.64 -28.20
CA SER A 22 20.63 -0.21 -29.17
C SER A 22 20.55 -1.66 -28.72
N MET A 23 21.59 -2.22 -28.07
CA MET A 23 21.55 -3.56 -27.48
C MET A 23 20.48 -3.64 -26.38
N ASN A 24 20.42 -2.66 -25.47
CA ASN A 24 19.42 -2.60 -24.42
C ASN A 24 17.99 -2.50 -24.99
N ASN A 25 17.77 -1.61 -25.96
CA ASN A 25 16.46 -1.43 -26.58
C ASN A 25 16.01 -2.68 -27.37
N LEU A 26 16.94 -3.34 -28.04
CA LEU A 26 16.67 -4.61 -28.73
C LEU A 26 16.27 -5.72 -27.73
N ALA A 27 16.94 -5.75 -26.57
CA ALA A 27 16.58 -6.67 -25.51
C ALA A 27 15.13 -6.42 -24.99
N CYS A 28 14.73 -5.15 -24.78
CA CYS A 28 13.36 -4.81 -24.44
C CYS A 28 12.37 -5.30 -25.50
N CYS A 29 12.67 -5.08 -26.80
CA CYS A 29 11.80 -5.58 -27.87
C CYS A 29 11.61 -7.10 -27.82
N TYR A 30 12.67 -7.86 -27.53
CA TYR A 30 12.55 -9.32 -27.34
C TYR A 30 11.82 -9.71 -26.05
N GLU A 31 11.95 -8.94 -24.97
CA GLU A 31 11.24 -9.18 -23.71
C GLU A 31 9.74 -8.97 -23.88
N ASP A 32 9.33 -7.87 -24.55
CA ASP A 32 7.92 -7.48 -24.67
C ASP A 32 7.23 -8.06 -25.93
N GLY A 33 8.00 -8.60 -26.89
CA GLY A 33 7.48 -9.09 -28.18
C GLY A 33 7.12 -7.95 -29.14
N GLU A 34 7.73 -6.75 -28.97
CA GLU A 34 7.44 -5.60 -29.80
C GLU A 34 8.25 -5.59 -31.10
N GLY A 35 7.56 -5.80 -32.22
CA GLY A 35 8.18 -5.88 -33.56
C GLY A 35 8.94 -7.17 -33.86
N VAL A 36 9.11 -8.04 -32.90
CA VAL A 36 9.69 -9.40 -32.98
C VAL A 36 8.89 -10.38 -32.13
N GLU A 37 9.07 -11.67 -32.36
CA GLU A 37 8.52 -12.69 -31.47
C GLU A 37 9.20 -12.61 -30.09
N GLN A 38 8.39 -12.63 -29.02
CA GLN A 38 8.87 -12.60 -27.64
C GLN A 38 9.88 -13.73 -27.39
N ASN A 39 11.04 -13.41 -26.83
CA ASN A 39 12.10 -14.38 -26.57
C ASN A 39 13.01 -13.93 -25.41
N GLU A 40 12.76 -14.50 -24.24
CA GLU A 40 13.50 -14.16 -23.01
C GLU A 40 15.00 -14.46 -23.11
N ASP A 41 15.41 -15.57 -23.78
CA ASP A 41 16.82 -15.92 -23.94
C ASP A 41 17.58 -14.87 -24.77
N ARG A 42 16.93 -14.36 -25.83
CA ARG A 42 17.50 -13.29 -26.65
C ARG A 42 17.53 -11.96 -25.92
N ALA A 43 16.47 -11.64 -25.16
CA ALA A 43 16.44 -10.46 -24.31
C ALA A 43 17.61 -10.48 -23.32
N LEU A 44 17.76 -11.58 -22.59
CA LEU A 44 18.84 -11.77 -21.63
C LEU A 44 20.23 -11.68 -22.26
N TYR A 45 20.43 -12.26 -23.44
CA TYR A 45 21.70 -12.17 -24.18
C TYR A 45 22.07 -10.73 -24.47
N TRP A 46 21.14 -9.92 -24.97
CA TRP A 46 21.41 -8.53 -25.32
C TRP A 46 21.54 -7.64 -24.10
N TYR A 47 20.72 -7.84 -23.03
CA TYR A 47 20.91 -7.16 -21.75
C TYR A 47 22.30 -7.41 -21.18
N ARG A 48 22.77 -8.66 -21.17
CA ARG A 48 24.11 -9.01 -20.66
C ARG A 48 25.21 -8.33 -21.44
N ARG A 49 25.17 -8.37 -22.77
CA ARG A 49 26.17 -7.70 -23.61
C ARG A 49 26.20 -6.20 -23.38
N SER A 50 25.04 -5.57 -23.27
CA SER A 50 24.94 -4.14 -23.02
C SER A 50 25.44 -3.78 -21.61
N ALA A 51 25.06 -4.57 -20.59
CA ALA A 51 25.48 -4.38 -19.21
C ALA A 51 26.98 -4.54 -19.03
N GLU A 52 27.59 -5.58 -19.62
CA GLU A 52 29.05 -5.81 -19.62
C GLU A 52 29.81 -4.67 -20.32
N GLY A 53 29.19 -3.99 -21.28
CA GLY A 53 29.70 -2.80 -21.91
C GLY A 53 29.58 -1.53 -21.06
N GLY A 54 28.87 -1.54 -19.96
CA GLY A 54 28.72 -0.41 -19.02
C GLY A 54 27.40 0.36 -19.14
N ASN A 55 26.39 -0.15 -19.83
CA ASN A 55 25.08 0.50 -19.89
C ASN A 55 24.31 0.27 -18.59
N GLY A 56 24.07 1.35 -17.80
CA GLY A 56 23.37 1.28 -16.50
C GLY A 56 21.92 0.80 -16.60
N GLY A 57 21.22 1.15 -17.70
CA GLY A 57 19.84 0.67 -17.94
C GLY A 57 19.79 -0.84 -18.20
N ALA A 58 20.78 -1.37 -18.96
CA ALA A 58 20.89 -2.80 -19.18
C ALA A 58 21.28 -3.56 -17.90
N MET A 59 22.14 -2.97 -17.04
CA MET A 59 22.45 -3.52 -15.72
C MET A 59 21.20 -3.63 -14.85
N TYR A 60 20.37 -2.60 -14.85
CA TYR A 60 19.07 -2.62 -14.17
C TYR A 60 18.17 -3.73 -14.72
N ASN A 61 17.98 -3.78 -16.04
CA ASN A 61 17.13 -4.78 -16.68
C ASN A 61 17.62 -6.21 -16.42
N LEU A 62 18.93 -6.43 -16.48
CA LEU A 62 19.53 -7.73 -16.16
C LEU A 62 19.32 -8.10 -14.68
N GLY A 63 19.48 -7.14 -13.76
CA GLY A 63 19.14 -7.33 -12.35
C GLY A 63 17.67 -7.72 -12.16
N ARG A 64 16.76 -7.08 -12.90
CA ARG A 64 15.34 -7.41 -12.91
C ARG A 64 15.06 -8.83 -13.45
N CYS A 65 15.76 -9.24 -14.51
CA CYS A 65 15.66 -10.62 -15.03
C CYS A 65 16.03 -11.64 -13.94
N TYR A 66 17.11 -11.43 -13.21
CA TYR A 66 17.50 -12.31 -12.10
C TYR A 66 16.53 -12.25 -10.92
N LYS A 67 15.99 -11.06 -10.60
CA LYS A 67 14.97 -10.89 -9.55
C LYS A 67 13.69 -11.69 -9.85
N MET A 68 13.21 -11.66 -11.09
CA MET A 68 11.93 -12.24 -11.50
C MET A 68 12.06 -13.67 -12.05
N GLY A 69 13.26 -14.09 -12.46
CA GLY A 69 13.48 -15.37 -13.11
C GLY A 69 13.13 -15.38 -14.61
N HIS A 70 13.19 -14.21 -15.29
CA HIS A 70 12.89 -14.09 -16.72
C HIS A 70 14.09 -14.55 -17.55
N GLY A 71 13.95 -15.68 -18.25
CA GLY A 71 15.03 -16.28 -19.05
C GLY A 71 16.20 -16.83 -18.23
N VAL A 72 16.15 -16.77 -16.91
CA VAL A 72 17.15 -17.30 -15.97
C VAL A 72 16.48 -17.84 -14.71
N GLU A 73 17.18 -18.67 -13.96
CA GLU A 73 16.74 -19.03 -12.61
C GLU A 73 16.75 -17.80 -11.70
N GLN A 74 15.69 -17.62 -10.91
CA GLN A 74 15.57 -16.52 -9.96
C GLN A 74 16.75 -16.51 -8.98
N ASN A 75 17.44 -15.37 -8.89
CA ASN A 75 18.61 -15.23 -8.04
C ASN A 75 18.79 -13.77 -7.58
N TRP A 76 18.34 -13.49 -6.36
CA TRP A 76 18.43 -12.17 -5.77
C TRP A 76 19.85 -11.67 -5.56
N GLN A 77 20.82 -12.57 -5.26
CA GLN A 77 22.22 -12.21 -5.08
C GLN A 77 22.83 -11.70 -6.39
N GLU A 78 22.51 -12.33 -7.51
CA GLU A 78 22.93 -11.85 -8.83
C GLU A 78 22.22 -10.55 -9.20
N ALA A 79 20.92 -10.42 -8.89
CA ALA A 79 20.17 -9.19 -9.10
C ALA A 79 20.84 -8.00 -8.39
N VAL A 80 21.19 -8.16 -7.11
CA VAL A 80 21.87 -7.14 -6.32
C VAL A 80 23.20 -6.72 -6.93
N LYS A 81 24.04 -7.66 -7.39
CA LYS A 81 25.33 -7.34 -8.04
C LYS A 81 25.15 -6.44 -9.27
N TRP A 82 24.11 -6.71 -10.07
CA TRP A 82 23.83 -5.89 -11.24
C TRP A 82 23.23 -4.53 -10.86
N TYR A 83 22.38 -4.48 -9.82
CA TYR A 83 21.90 -3.20 -9.28
C TYR A 83 23.04 -2.36 -8.70
N GLU A 84 24.02 -2.96 -8.00
CA GLU A 84 25.19 -2.25 -7.50
C GLU A 84 26.00 -1.62 -8.63
N GLN A 85 26.27 -2.36 -9.71
CA GLN A 85 26.98 -1.83 -10.87
C GLN A 85 26.20 -0.70 -11.54
N GLY A 86 24.89 -0.88 -11.76
CA GLY A 86 24.05 0.15 -12.35
C GLY A 86 23.96 1.40 -11.47
N ALA A 87 23.84 1.26 -10.16
CA ALA A 87 23.83 2.36 -9.20
C ALA A 87 25.16 3.13 -9.17
N GLN A 88 26.29 2.42 -9.27
CA GLN A 88 27.61 3.04 -9.39
C GLN A 88 27.76 3.85 -10.70
N CYS A 89 27.10 3.43 -11.77
CA CYS A 89 27.03 4.18 -13.03
C CYS A 89 26.03 5.36 -12.98
N GLY A 90 25.35 5.59 -11.87
CA GLY A 90 24.38 6.69 -11.71
C GLY A 90 22.96 6.35 -12.20
N HIS A 91 22.63 5.10 -12.45
CA HIS A 91 21.31 4.71 -12.92
C HIS A 91 20.28 4.72 -11.76
N LEU A 92 19.26 5.59 -11.85
CA LEU A 92 18.32 5.88 -10.77
C LEU A 92 17.54 4.63 -10.29
N GLN A 93 16.98 3.86 -11.24
CA GLN A 93 16.19 2.68 -10.89
C GLN A 93 17.06 1.59 -10.23
N SER A 94 18.36 1.53 -10.57
CA SER A 94 19.30 0.64 -9.88
C SER A 94 19.56 1.08 -8.45
N MET A 95 19.69 2.40 -8.19
CA MET A 95 19.82 2.94 -6.83
C MET A 95 18.58 2.64 -6.00
N ASN A 96 17.38 2.85 -6.57
CA ASN A 96 16.11 2.54 -5.91
C ASN A 96 16.01 1.06 -5.50
N ASN A 97 16.27 0.14 -6.46
CA ASN A 97 16.17 -1.29 -6.19
C ASN A 97 17.27 -1.79 -5.24
N LEU A 98 18.46 -1.22 -5.32
CA LEU A 98 19.55 -1.57 -4.41
C LEU A 98 19.27 -1.12 -2.99
N ALA A 99 18.74 0.10 -2.80
CA ALA A 99 18.28 0.60 -1.51
C ALA A 99 17.21 -0.34 -0.91
N TYR A 100 16.19 -0.68 -1.71
CA TYR A 100 15.16 -1.65 -1.35
C TYR A 100 15.75 -3.01 -0.92
N CYS A 101 16.73 -3.56 -1.67
CA CYS A 101 17.36 -4.81 -1.33
C CYS A 101 18.05 -4.76 0.04
N TYR A 102 18.74 -3.65 0.36
CA TYR A 102 19.34 -3.46 1.67
C TYR A 102 18.32 -3.23 2.79
N GLU A 103 17.21 -2.56 2.51
CA GLU A 103 16.14 -2.29 3.48
C GLU A 103 15.43 -3.57 3.92
N TYR A 104 15.12 -4.47 2.98
CA TYR A 104 14.36 -5.70 3.24
C TYR A 104 15.23 -6.97 3.34
N GLY A 105 16.54 -6.88 3.10
CA GLY A 105 17.43 -8.03 3.14
C GLY A 105 17.27 -8.97 1.93
N GLU A 106 16.82 -8.45 0.78
CA GLU A 106 16.58 -9.23 -0.41
C GLU A 106 17.88 -9.47 -1.19
N GLY A 107 18.40 -10.69 -1.13
CA GLY A 107 19.67 -11.09 -1.78
C GLY A 107 20.94 -10.58 -1.11
N VAL A 108 20.82 -9.79 -0.07
CA VAL A 108 21.89 -9.26 0.79
C VAL A 108 21.47 -9.29 2.25
N GLU A 109 22.40 -9.15 3.17
CA GLU A 109 22.08 -8.91 4.57
C GLU A 109 21.42 -7.53 4.72
N GLN A 110 20.30 -7.48 5.45
CA GLN A 110 19.57 -6.25 5.74
C GLN A 110 20.51 -5.21 6.37
N ASN A 111 20.47 -3.98 5.84
CA ASN A 111 21.35 -2.91 6.30
C ASN A 111 20.73 -1.53 6.03
N GLU A 112 20.12 -0.97 7.06
CA GLU A 112 19.43 0.32 6.99
C GLU A 112 20.36 1.48 6.61
N GLU A 113 21.62 1.49 7.09
CA GLU A 113 22.59 2.53 6.74
C GLU A 113 22.91 2.54 5.25
N LYS A 114 23.06 1.35 4.64
CA LYS A 114 23.30 1.24 3.20
C LYS A 114 22.05 1.57 2.38
N ALA A 115 20.86 1.18 2.86
CA ALA A 115 19.61 1.56 2.24
C ALA A 115 19.49 3.09 2.17
N LEU A 116 19.66 3.78 3.31
CA LEU A 116 19.66 5.24 3.39
C LEU A 116 20.72 5.90 2.53
N TYR A 117 21.92 5.33 2.48
CA TYR A 117 22.98 5.84 1.61
C TYR A 117 22.54 5.87 0.14
N TRP A 118 21.93 4.80 -0.34
CA TRP A 118 21.48 4.71 -1.72
C TRP A 118 20.22 5.55 -1.98
N TYR A 119 19.28 5.63 -1.03
CA TYR A 119 18.15 6.56 -1.13
C TYR A 119 18.61 8.01 -1.21
N ARG A 120 19.59 8.44 -0.40
CA ARG A 120 20.16 9.80 -0.49
C ARG A 120 20.80 10.06 -1.85
N ARG A 121 21.61 9.13 -2.34
CA ARG A 121 22.23 9.26 -3.66
C ARG A 121 21.21 9.31 -4.79
N GLY A 122 20.17 8.48 -4.73
CA GLY A 122 19.08 8.51 -5.69
C GLY A 122 18.29 9.81 -5.64
N ALA A 123 17.99 10.32 -4.45
CA ALA A 123 17.32 11.59 -4.26
C ALA A 123 18.14 12.79 -4.78
N GLU A 124 19.44 12.83 -4.49
CA GLU A 124 20.38 13.84 -5.01
C GLU A 124 20.48 13.79 -6.53
N ALA A 125 20.31 12.62 -7.13
CA ALA A 125 20.27 12.41 -8.57
C ALA A 125 18.89 12.66 -9.21
N GLY A 126 17.87 13.06 -8.40
CA GLY A 126 16.55 13.47 -8.86
C GLY A 126 15.49 12.36 -8.87
N SER A 127 15.70 11.24 -8.17
CA SER A 127 14.66 10.22 -8.02
C SER A 127 13.61 10.65 -7.01
N ASP A 128 12.40 10.93 -7.48
CA ASP A 128 11.22 11.21 -6.65
C ASP A 128 10.86 10.07 -5.71
N TYR A 129 11.02 8.83 -6.17
CA TYR A 129 10.84 7.63 -5.34
C TYR A 129 11.84 7.58 -4.16
N CYS A 130 13.13 7.83 -4.41
CA CYS A 130 14.12 7.89 -3.31
C CYS A 130 13.85 9.05 -2.35
N MET A 131 13.38 10.20 -2.85
CA MET A 131 12.96 11.32 -2.02
C MET A 131 11.78 10.92 -1.12
N TYR A 132 10.80 10.20 -1.67
CA TYR A 132 9.67 9.67 -0.91
C TYR A 132 10.12 8.71 0.19
N CYS A 133 10.96 7.71 -0.12
CA CYS A 133 11.51 6.78 0.86
C CYS A 133 12.27 7.50 1.98
N LEU A 134 13.07 8.53 1.67
CA LEU A 134 13.73 9.35 2.69
C LEU A 134 12.72 10.08 3.59
N GLY A 135 11.66 10.64 3.00
CA GLY A 135 10.57 11.25 3.76
C GLY A 135 9.97 10.27 4.76
N TRP A 136 9.70 9.06 4.31
CA TRP A 136 9.14 7.99 5.13
C TRP A 136 10.10 7.55 6.25
N ASN A 137 11.38 7.36 5.93
CA ASN A 137 12.39 6.98 6.93
C ASN A 137 12.56 8.05 8.02
N TYR A 138 12.59 9.34 7.65
CA TYR A 138 12.64 10.41 8.64
C TYR A 138 11.34 10.57 9.43
N SER A 139 10.19 10.28 8.83
CA SER A 139 8.88 10.31 9.50
C SER A 139 8.77 9.22 10.58
N ASN A 140 9.28 8.02 10.30
CA ASN A 140 9.16 6.86 11.20
C ASN A 140 10.38 6.65 12.10
N GLY A 141 11.53 7.28 11.80
CA GLY A 141 12.78 7.06 12.51
C GLY A 141 13.44 5.73 12.13
N GLU A 142 13.26 5.25 10.89
CA GLU A 142 13.85 4.01 10.41
C GLU A 142 15.24 4.24 9.83
N GLY A 143 16.25 3.67 10.49
CA GLY A 143 17.65 3.85 10.16
C GLY A 143 18.20 5.27 10.40
N VAL A 144 17.36 6.21 10.81
CA VAL A 144 17.70 7.60 11.19
C VAL A 144 16.91 8.03 12.41
N GLU A 145 17.36 9.07 13.10
CA GLU A 145 16.55 9.72 14.13
C GLU A 145 15.31 10.35 13.51
N GLN A 146 14.13 10.11 14.10
CA GLN A 146 12.87 10.66 13.64
C GLN A 146 12.94 12.19 13.56
N ASN A 147 12.59 12.74 12.40
CA ASN A 147 12.63 14.17 12.15
C ASN A 147 11.55 14.59 11.13
N MET A 148 10.41 15.04 11.64
CA MET A 148 9.28 15.47 10.80
C MET A 148 9.60 16.64 9.87
N THR A 149 10.51 17.54 10.27
CA THR A 149 10.92 18.65 9.40
C THR A 149 11.66 18.15 8.16
N GLU A 150 12.58 17.22 8.32
CA GLU A 150 13.27 16.61 7.19
C GLU A 150 12.30 15.71 6.38
N ALA A 151 11.40 14.98 7.05
CA ALA A 151 10.38 14.17 6.37
C ALA A 151 9.54 15.02 5.41
N ILE A 152 8.99 16.13 5.91
CA ILE A 152 8.17 17.06 5.12
C ILE A 152 8.96 17.67 3.96
N ARG A 153 10.22 18.02 4.19
CA ARG A 153 11.10 18.52 3.13
C ARG A 153 11.25 17.52 2.00
N TRP A 154 11.53 16.25 2.32
CA TRP A 154 11.71 15.21 1.34
C TRP A 154 10.40 14.82 0.65
N TYR A 155 9.29 14.71 1.40
CA TYR A 155 7.97 14.51 0.80
C TYR A 155 7.60 15.64 -0.17
N THR A 156 7.91 16.91 0.20
CA THR A 156 7.66 18.05 -0.68
C THR A 156 8.47 17.94 -1.97
N ALA A 157 9.76 17.59 -1.87
CA ALA A 157 10.60 17.42 -3.05
C ALA A 157 10.11 16.26 -3.95
N ALA A 158 9.69 15.13 -3.34
CA ALA A 158 9.11 14.00 -4.07
C ALA A 158 7.79 14.38 -4.77
N ALA A 159 6.90 15.08 -4.06
CA ALA A 159 5.62 15.52 -4.59
C ALA A 159 5.76 16.56 -5.73
N GLU A 160 6.73 17.47 -5.64
CA GLU A 160 7.08 18.39 -6.71
C GLU A 160 7.69 17.66 -7.91
N GLY A 161 8.41 16.56 -7.68
CA GLY A 161 8.92 15.64 -8.70
C GLY A 161 7.85 14.79 -9.37
N GLY A 162 6.63 14.78 -8.82
CA GLY A 162 5.49 14.05 -9.39
C GLY A 162 5.12 12.76 -8.67
N ASN A 163 5.70 12.46 -7.52
CA ASN A 163 5.35 11.26 -6.75
C ASN A 163 3.99 11.41 -6.09
N ALA A 164 3.03 10.57 -6.51
CA ALA A 164 1.64 10.65 -6.06
C ALA A 164 1.46 10.21 -4.59
N ASP A 165 2.25 9.25 -4.12
CA ASP A 165 2.22 8.79 -2.73
C ASP A 165 2.73 9.89 -1.80
N ALA A 166 3.80 10.60 -2.19
CA ALA A 166 4.29 11.76 -1.45
C ALA A 166 3.27 12.91 -1.40
N MET A 167 2.52 13.14 -2.48
CA MET A 167 1.43 14.11 -2.50
C MET A 167 0.32 13.71 -1.51
N HIS A 168 -0.07 12.43 -1.49
CA HIS A 168 -1.05 11.92 -0.55
C HIS A 168 -0.57 12.11 0.90
N ASP A 169 0.66 11.70 1.22
CA ASP A 169 1.20 11.79 2.58
C ASP A 169 1.36 13.24 3.05
N LEU A 170 1.76 14.16 2.16
CA LEU A 170 1.72 15.60 2.48
C LEU A 170 0.30 16.09 2.77
N GLY A 171 -0.67 15.64 1.98
CA GLY A 171 -2.08 15.93 2.23
C GLY A 171 -2.49 15.48 3.61
N TRP A 172 -2.11 14.27 4.00
CA TRP A 172 -2.39 13.70 5.31
C TRP A 172 -1.72 14.48 6.45
N LEU A 173 -0.45 14.87 6.30
CA LEU A 173 0.26 15.68 7.29
C LEU A 173 -0.41 17.04 7.52
N TYR A 174 -0.86 17.71 6.46
CA TYR A 174 -1.60 18.96 6.59
C TYR A 174 -3.03 18.77 7.14
N ASP A 175 -3.69 17.65 6.85
CA ASP A 175 -5.03 17.31 7.39
C ASP A 175 -4.97 17.10 8.90
N HIS A 176 -3.94 16.41 9.41
CA HIS A 176 -3.80 16.07 10.83
C HIS A 176 -2.96 17.08 11.64
N GLY A 177 -2.22 17.96 10.97
CA GLY A 177 -1.32 18.90 11.65
C GLY A 177 -0.08 18.21 12.22
N GLU A 178 0.38 17.13 11.61
CA GLU A 178 1.53 16.38 12.09
C GLU A 178 2.83 16.93 11.52
N GLY A 179 3.67 17.48 12.39
CA GLY A 179 4.91 18.16 11.99
C GLY A 179 4.73 19.50 11.27
N VAL A 180 3.50 19.88 10.94
CA VAL A 180 3.09 21.16 10.32
C VAL A 180 1.84 21.70 11.00
N GLU A 181 1.56 23.00 10.84
CA GLU A 181 0.26 23.55 11.22
C GLU A 181 -0.85 22.95 10.34
N GLN A 182 -1.94 22.50 10.98
CA GLN A 182 -3.08 21.93 10.26
C GLN A 182 -3.64 22.93 9.23
N ASP A 183 -3.75 22.50 7.99
CA ASP A 183 -4.26 23.32 6.89
C ASP A 183 -5.05 22.48 5.89
N MET A 184 -6.36 22.41 6.12
CA MET A 184 -7.26 21.61 5.27
C MET A 184 -7.28 22.04 3.80
N LYS A 185 -7.00 23.32 3.50
CA LYS A 185 -6.94 23.78 2.10
C LYS A 185 -5.73 23.21 1.39
N LYS A 186 -4.58 23.21 2.07
CA LYS A 186 -3.37 22.57 1.54
C LYS A 186 -3.54 21.05 1.44
N ALA A 187 -4.14 20.41 2.44
CA ALA A 187 -4.43 18.99 2.42
C ALA A 187 -5.24 18.59 1.16
N ILE A 188 -6.35 19.28 0.93
CA ILE A 188 -7.20 19.01 -0.24
C ILE A 188 -6.44 19.27 -1.55
N CYS A 189 -5.69 20.36 -1.65
CA CYS A 189 -4.89 20.63 -2.86
C CYS A 189 -3.89 19.51 -3.16
N TRP A 190 -3.24 18.95 -2.15
CA TRP A 190 -2.32 17.84 -2.33
C TRP A 190 -3.07 16.54 -2.68
N TYR A 191 -4.19 16.24 -2.04
CA TYR A 191 -5.03 15.10 -2.39
C TYR A 191 -5.57 15.19 -3.82
N GLU A 192 -6.02 16.37 -4.28
CA GLU A 192 -6.46 16.59 -5.65
C GLU A 192 -5.34 16.31 -6.66
N ARG A 193 -4.14 16.84 -6.42
CA ARG A 193 -2.96 16.57 -7.28
C ARG A 193 -2.60 15.09 -7.33
N ALA A 194 -2.65 14.40 -6.21
CA ALA A 194 -2.42 12.95 -6.16
C ALA A 194 -3.52 12.17 -6.91
N ALA A 195 -4.78 12.57 -6.74
CA ALA A 195 -5.92 11.97 -7.41
C ALA A 195 -5.90 12.17 -8.95
N GLU A 196 -5.38 13.30 -9.43
CA GLU A 196 -5.13 13.52 -10.87
C GLU A 196 -4.12 12.50 -11.45
N GLN A 197 -3.23 11.96 -10.63
CA GLN A 197 -2.30 10.90 -10.98
C GLN A 197 -2.83 9.49 -10.67
N ASN A 198 -4.13 9.35 -10.45
CA ASN A 198 -4.80 8.10 -10.12
C ASN A 198 -4.30 7.45 -8.82
N CYS A 199 -3.92 8.23 -7.79
CA CYS A 199 -3.64 7.71 -6.46
C CYS A 199 -4.95 7.33 -5.74
N PRO A 200 -5.23 6.02 -5.51
CA PRO A 200 -6.52 5.60 -4.95
C PRO A 200 -6.70 6.06 -3.50
N ALA A 201 -5.63 6.06 -2.70
CA ALA A 201 -5.64 6.53 -1.31
C ALA A 201 -6.04 8.01 -1.21
N ALA A 202 -5.50 8.86 -2.10
CA ALA A 202 -5.87 10.28 -2.15
C ALA A 202 -7.33 10.50 -2.57
N MET A 203 -7.85 9.70 -3.52
CA MET A 203 -9.25 9.73 -3.88
C MET A 203 -10.15 9.34 -2.71
N ASN A 204 -9.77 8.31 -1.93
CA ASN A 204 -10.49 7.94 -0.71
C ASN A 204 -10.47 9.09 0.31
N SER A 205 -9.31 9.72 0.55
CA SER A 205 -9.17 10.86 1.46
C SER A 205 -10.02 12.06 1.03
N LEU A 206 -10.10 12.36 -0.29
CA LEU A 206 -11.03 13.36 -0.82
C LEU A 206 -12.49 13.01 -0.53
N GLY A 207 -12.86 11.74 -0.75
CA GLY A 207 -14.17 11.23 -0.40
C GLY A 207 -14.53 11.51 1.06
N GLU A 208 -13.61 11.27 1.99
CA GLU A 208 -13.78 11.56 3.42
C GLU A 208 -13.92 13.06 3.69
N CYS A 209 -13.09 13.90 3.05
CA CYS A 209 -13.18 15.35 3.17
C CYS A 209 -14.58 15.87 2.78
N TYR A 210 -15.12 15.41 1.66
CA TYR A 210 -16.46 15.80 1.21
C TYR A 210 -17.56 15.18 2.07
N ALA A 211 -17.44 13.93 2.50
CA ALA A 211 -18.44 13.25 3.34
C ALA A 211 -18.60 13.92 4.72
N MET A 212 -17.49 14.39 5.31
CA MET A 212 -17.46 15.01 6.62
C MET A 212 -17.56 16.54 6.57
N GLY A 213 -17.34 17.17 5.42
CA GLY A 213 -17.26 18.62 5.27
C GLY A 213 -15.97 19.21 5.84
N ARG A 214 -14.85 18.47 5.76
CA ARG A 214 -13.54 18.92 6.23
C ARG A 214 -12.85 19.73 5.14
N GLY A 215 -12.70 21.03 5.36
CA GLY A 215 -12.07 21.97 4.42
C GLY A 215 -12.88 22.31 3.16
N VAL A 216 -13.95 21.56 2.88
CA VAL A 216 -14.92 21.75 1.79
C VAL A 216 -16.35 21.66 2.36
N PRO A 217 -17.37 22.22 1.69
CA PRO A 217 -18.76 21.98 2.06
C PRO A 217 -19.08 20.49 2.01
N ARG A 218 -19.83 20.01 3.01
CA ARG A 218 -20.25 18.61 3.04
C ARG A 218 -21.11 18.28 1.82
N ASP A 219 -20.68 17.28 1.07
CA ASP A 219 -21.35 16.78 -0.13
C ASP A 219 -21.15 15.27 -0.27
N LEU A 220 -22.19 14.52 0.11
CA LEU A 220 -22.11 13.06 0.10
C LEU A 220 -22.14 12.49 -1.34
N GLU A 221 -22.75 13.21 -2.30
CA GLU A 221 -22.79 12.75 -3.70
C GLU A 221 -21.38 12.80 -4.29
N THR A 222 -20.69 13.91 -4.15
CA THR A 222 -19.28 14.07 -4.55
C THR A 222 -18.38 13.09 -3.81
N ALA A 223 -18.60 12.85 -2.50
CA ALA A 223 -17.85 11.87 -1.74
C ALA A 223 -18.00 10.45 -2.33
N MET A 224 -19.22 10.03 -2.64
CA MET A 224 -19.49 8.73 -3.25
C MET A 224 -18.88 8.57 -4.64
N GLU A 225 -18.72 9.66 -5.39
CA GLU A 225 -18.00 9.62 -6.68
C GLU A 225 -16.51 9.37 -6.48
N TRP A 226 -15.88 10.06 -5.52
CA TRP A 226 -14.48 9.86 -5.20
C TRP A 226 -14.21 8.46 -4.67
N TYR A 227 -15.03 7.95 -3.75
CA TYR A 227 -14.91 6.57 -3.26
C TYR A 227 -15.05 5.55 -4.39
N ARG A 228 -16.01 5.75 -5.32
CA ARG A 228 -16.18 4.83 -6.45
C ARG A 228 -14.94 4.78 -7.33
N ARG A 229 -14.36 5.95 -7.67
CA ARG A 229 -13.11 6.02 -8.44
C ARG A 229 -11.94 5.33 -7.72
N ALA A 230 -11.82 5.52 -6.41
CA ALA A 230 -10.81 4.85 -5.61
C ALA A 230 -10.99 3.32 -5.62
N ALA A 231 -12.23 2.84 -5.42
CA ALA A 231 -12.57 1.41 -5.43
C ALA A 231 -12.33 0.75 -6.81
N GLU A 232 -12.59 1.46 -7.91
CA GLU A 232 -12.31 0.99 -9.28
C GLU A 232 -10.80 0.79 -9.51
N LEU A 233 -9.95 1.50 -8.76
CA LEU A 233 -8.49 1.35 -8.77
C LEU A 233 -7.98 0.38 -7.69
N GLY A 234 -8.88 -0.29 -6.97
CA GLY A 234 -8.54 -1.34 -6.00
C GLY A 234 -8.41 -0.88 -4.55
N GLU A 235 -8.81 0.36 -4.21
CA GLU A 235 -8.82 0.84 -2.83
C GLU A 235 -9.98 0.22 -2.04
N ALA A 236 -9.69 -0.81 -1.24
CA ALA A 236 -10.69 -1.55 -0.50
C ALA A 236 -11.40 -0.70 0.57
N MET A 237 -10.68 0.23 1.20
CA MET A 237 -11.26 1.14 2.20
C MET A 237 -12.34 2.04 1.61
N ALA A 238 -12.25 2.38 0.33
CA ALA A 238 -13.29 3.16 -0.36
C ALA A 238 -14.61 2.39 -0.48
N ASP A 239 -14.57 1.09 -0.79
CA ASP A 239 -15.76 0.24 -0.75
C ASP A 239 -16.34 0.13 0.68
N TYR A 240 -15.47 0.01 1.70
CA TYR A 240 -15.93 0.04 3.10
C TYR A 240 -16.64 1.35 3.44
N ASN A 241 -16.06 2.51 3.09
CA ASN A 241 -16.65 3.83 3.33
C ASN A 241 -17.99 4.00 2.62
N MET A 242 -18.11 3.56 1.36
CA MET A 242 -19.40 3.53 0.66
C MET A 242 -20.42 2.66 1.40
N GLY A 243 -20.02 1.47 1.82
CA GLY A 243 -20.86 0.56 2.61
C GLY A 243 -21.34 1.21 3.90
N TRP A 244 -20.47 1.91 4.62
CA TRP A 244 -20.81 2.61 5.85
C TRP A 244 -21.86 3.72 5.61
N HIS A 245 -21.69 4.56 4.60
CA HIS A 245 -22.66 5.61 4.28
C HIS A 245 -24.01 5.04 3.83
N LEU A 246 -24.01 3.95 3.06
CA LEU A 246 -25.24 3.24 2.66
C LEU A 246 -25.95 2.60 3.87
N GLU A 247 -25.22 2.04 4.82
CA GLU A 247 -25.77 1.51 6.07
C GLU A 247 -26.46 2.63 6.87
N GLN A 248 -25.83 3.80 7.02
CA GLN A 248 -26.42 4.96 7.67
C GLN A 248 -27.70 5.47 6.96
N ALA A 249 -27.74 5.34 5.64
CA ALA A 249 -28.91 5.68 4.81
C ALA A 249 -30.01 4.58 4.84
N GLY A 250 -29.81 3.47 5.57
CA GLY A 250 -30.74 2.35 5.64
C GLY A 250 -30.76 1.44 4.41
N LYS A 251 -29.85 1.63 3.46
CA LYS A 251 -29.69 0.82 2.24
C LYS A 251 -28.85 -0.44 2.50
N LEU A 252 -29.35 -1.28 3.41
CA LEU A 252 -28.56 -2.37 4.00
C LEU A 252 -28.04 -3.41 2.99
N SER A 253 -28.83 -3.72 1.94
CA SER A 253 -28.41 -4.69 0.92
C SER A 253 -27.25 -4.16 0.05
N GLU A 254 -27.29 -2.87 -0.28
CA GLU A 254 -26.20 -2.20 -1.00
C GLU A 254 -24.94 -2.11 -0.12
N ALA A 255 -25.13 -1.73 1.16
CA ALA A 255 -24.05 -1.69 2.14
C ALA A 255 -23.35 -3.05 2.29
N TYR A 256 -24.12 -4.14 2.40
CA TYR A 256 -23.59 -5.50 2.47
C TYR A 256 -22.75 -5.85 1.23
N ALA A 257 -23.20 -5.47 0.02
CA ALA A 257 -22.47 -5.73 -1.21
C ALA A 257 -21.11 -5.01 -1.24
N HIS A 258 -21.07 -3.75 -0.77
CA HIS A 258 -19.82 -2.99 -0.68
C HIS A 258 -18.89 -3.54 0.41
N TYR A 259 -19.39 -3.89 1.58
CA TYR A 259 -18.58 -4.57 2.61
C TYR A 259 -18.00 -5.90 2.12
N ARG A 260 -18.73 -6.66 1.28
CA ARG A 260 -18.20 -7.88 0.65
C ARG A 260 -17.01 -7.58 -0.25
N LYS A 261 -17.13 -6.56 -1.12
CA LYS A 261 -16.01 -6.15 -2.00
C LYS A 261 -14.79 -5.68 -1.20
N ALA A 262 -15.00 -4.85 -0.17
CA ALA A 262 -13.94 -4.38 0.71
C ALA A 262 -13.24 -5.56 1.42
N ALA A 263 -14.00 -6.54 1.90
CA ALA A 263 -13.46 -7.74 2.54
C ALA A 263 -12.66 -8.61 1.56
N ASP A 264 -13.13 -8.75 0.31
CA ASP A 264 -12.39 -9.43 -0.75
C ASP A 264 -11.07 -8.70 -1.09
N GLY A 265 -11.01 -7.37 -0.87
CA GLY A 265 -9.81 -6.53 -0.93
C GLY A 265 -8.97 -6.51 0.35
N ASN A 266 -9.25 -7.38 1.33
CA ASN A 266 -8.56 -7.49 2.63
C ASN A 266 -8.73 -6.30 3.58
N ASP A 267 -9.80 -5.49 3.44
CA ASP A 267 -10.13 -4.48 4.44
C ASP A 267 -10.60 -5.16 5.76
N ASP A 268 -9.93 -4.86 6.86
CA ASP A 268 -10.19 -5.46 8.17
C ASP A 268 -11.49 -4.98 8.80
N SER A 269 -11.89 -3.73 8.55
CA SER A 269 -13.13 -3.12 9.05
C SER A 269 -14.34 -3.70 8.33
N ALA A 270 -14.20 -4.07 7.06
CA ALA A 270 -15.25 -4.75 6.31
C ALA A 270 -15.57 -6.14 6.90
N TRP A 271 -14.57 -6.88 7.34
CA TRP A 271 -14.77 -8.15 8.03
C TRP A 271 -15.53 -7.99 9.34
N TRP A 272 -15.27 -6.92 10.09
CA TRP A 272 -16.06 -6.57 11.26
C TRP A 272 -17.52 -6.25 10.91
N ALA A 273 -17.76 -5.46 9.86
CA ALA A 273 -19.11 -5.13 9.41
C ALA A 273 -19.90 -6.38 8.98
N LEU A 274 -19.30 -7.23 8.14
CA LEU A 274 -19.91 -8.49 7.70
C LEU A 274 -20.21 -9.43 8.86
N GLY A 275 -19.31 -9.53 9.84
CA GLY A 275 -19.52 -10.31 11.05
C GLY A 275 -20.78 -9.85 11.81
N ARG A 276 -21.03 -8.53 11.91
CA ARG A 276 -22.25 -7.97 12.50
C ARG A 276 -23.51 -8.32 11.70
N PHE A 277 -23.44 -8.30 10.37
CA PHE A 277 -24.56 -8.67 9.51
C PHE A 277 -24.97 -10.14 9.73
N TYR A 278 -24.03 -11.07 9.80
CA TYR A 278 -24.28 -12.47 10.12
C TYR A 278 -24.70 -12.68 11.58
N GLU A 279 -24.10 -11.97 12.54
CA GLU A 279 -24.45 -12.09 13.97
C GLU A 279 -25.90 -11.67 14.24
N ASN A 280 -26.38 -10.64 13.55
CA ASN A 280 -27.70 -10.05 13.78
C ASN A 280 -28.76 -10.53 12.76
N GLY A 281 -28.39 -11.24 11.73
CA GLY A 281 -29.33 -11.66 10.67
C GLY A 281 -29.83 -10.48 9.83
N VAL A 282 -28.95 -9.52 9.52
CA VAL A 282 -29.27 -8.34 8.70
C VAL A 282 -28.90 -8.65 7.25
N VAL A 283 -29.87 -8.52 6.34
CA VAL A 283 -29.75 -8.84 4.89
C VAL A 283 -29.51 -10.34 4.62
N VAL A 284 -28.76 -11.00 5.47
CA VAL A 284 -28.44 -12.44 5.42
C VAL A 284 -29.09 -13.17 6.60
N ALA A 285 -29.29 -14.48 6.48
CA ALA A 285 -29.77 -15.27 7.60
C ALA A 285 -28.78 -15.20 8.77
N GLN A 286 -29.29 -15.15 9.99
CA GLN A 286 -28.44 -15.16 11.18
C GLN A 286 -27.60 -16.43 11.23
N ASP A 287 -26.28 -16.28 11.26
CA ASP A 287 -25.33 -17.38 11.32
C ASP A 287 -24.12 -17.02 12.21
N GLY A 288 -24.14 -17.55 13.43
CA GLY A 288 -23.05 -17.33 14.39
C GLY A 288 -21.72 -17.95 13.97
N LYS A 289 -21.71 -18.98 13.10
CA LYS A 289 -20.46 -19.59 12.60
C LYS A 289 -19.80 -18.68 11.58
N GLU A 290 -20.58 -18.17 10.63
CA GLU A 290 -20.06 -17.22 9.64
C GLU A 290 -19.69 -15.88 10.29
N ALA A 291 -20.46 -15.38 11.26
CA ALA A 291 -20.10 -14.21 12.05
C ALA A 291 -18.71 -14.39 12.70
N ARG A 292 -18.50 -15.53 13.37
CA ARG A 292 -17.23 -15.84 14.01
C ARG A 292 -16.09 -15.96 13.01
N ARG A 293 -16.32 -16.59 11.85
CA ARG A 293 -15.32 -16.69 10.77
C ARG A 293 -14.90 -15.32 10.24
N CYS A 294 -15.85 -14.41 10.03
CA CYS A 294 -15.56 -13.03 9.66
C CYS A 294 -14.65 -12.35 10.69
N TYR A 295 -14.99 -12.46 11.98
CA TYR A 295 -14.16 -11.87 13.05
C TYR A 295 -12.78 -12.53 13.16
N GLU A 296 -12.65 -13.84 12.94
CA GLU A 296 -11.37 -14.54 12.92
C GLU A 296 -10.49 -14.07 11.75
N THR A 297 -11.09 -13.78 10.58
CA THR A 297 -10.38 -13.25 9.43
C THR A 297 -9.90 -11.82 9.68
N GLY A 298 -10.78 -10.94 10.16
CA GLY A 298 -10.41 -9.57 10.46
C GLY A 298 -9.40 -9.45 11.62
N GLU A 299 -9.44 -10.34 12.63
CA GLU A 299 -8.41 -10.38 13.68
C GLU A 299 -7.02 -10.70 13.11
N LYS A 300 -6.93 -11.64 12.15
CA LYS A 300 -5.66 -11.98 11.48
C LYS A 300 -5.09 -10.82 10.67
N LEU A 301 -5.95 -9.92 10.17
CA LEU A 301 -5.58 -8.70 9.49
C LEU A 301 -5.23 -7.55 10.46
N GLY A 302 -5.35 -7.77 11.77
CA GLY A 302 -5.00 -6.79 12.79
C GLY A 302 -6.18 -6.02 13.41
N SER A 303 -7.42 -6.28 12.99
CA SER A 303 -8.60 -5.55 13.48
C SER A 303 -8.86 -5.72 14.98
N VAL A 304 -8.70 -4.65 15.72
CA VAL A 304 -9.04 -4.60 17.15
C VAL A 304 -10.54 -4.80 17.38
N LYS A 305 -11.39 -4.25 16.50
CA LYS A 305 -12.85 -4.44 16.55
C LYS A 305 -13.23 -5.92 16.36
N CYS A 306 -12.61 -6.60 15.41
CA CYS A 306 -12.80 -8.04 15.20
C CYS A 306 -12.33 -8.86 16.41
N LYS A 307 -11.18 -8.52 16.99
CA LYS A 307 -10.66 -9.18 18.19
C LYS A 307 -11.62 -9.06 19.37
N MET A 308 -12.19 -7.89 19.60
CA MET A 308 -13.22 -7.68 20.64
C MET A 308 -14.47 -8.54 20.40
N ARG A 309 -14.98 -8.57 19.17
CA ARG A 309 -16.14 -9.40 18.80
C ARG A 309 -15.85 -10.89 18.90
N LEU A 310 -14.67 -11.33 18.49
CA LEU A 310 -14.27 -12.73 18.60
C LEU A 310 -14.13 -13.17 20.06
N ALA A 311 -13.57 -12.34 20.94
CA ALA A 311 -13.53 -12.60 22.38
C ALA A 311 -14.93 -12.78 22.97
N ARG A 312 -15.88 -11.92 22.57
CA ARG A 312 -17.29 -12.03 22.92
C ARG A 312 -17.93 -13.33 22.41
N CYS A 313 -17.65 -13.70 21.15
CA CYS A 313 -18.15 -14.96 20.60
C CYS A 313 -17.65 -16.18 21.40
N LYS A 314 -16.38 -16.19 21.79
CA LYS A 314 -15.80 -17.27 22.63
C LYS A 314 -16.43 -17.30 24.02
N LEU A 315 -16.69 -16.15 24.64
CA LEU A 315 -17.32 -16.06 25.96
C LEU A 315 -18.78 -16.56 25.93
N LEU A 316 -19.55 -16.15 24.92
CA LEU A 316 -20.97 -16.48 24.84
C LEU A 316 -21.27 -17.81 24.11
N GLY A 317 -20.30 -18.36 23.40
CA GLY A 317 -20.46 -19.57 22.58
C GLY A 317 -21.10 -19.30 21.22
N ILE A 318 -21.05 -18.06 20.73
CA ILE A 318 -21.56 -17.70 19.39
C ILE A 318 -20.72 -18.42 18.33
N GLY A 319 -21.37 -19.17 17.47
CA GLY A 319 -20.73 -19.92 16.39
C GLY A 319 -19.78 -21.05 16.82
N GLY A 320 -19.78 -21.43 18.11
CA GLY A 320 -18.91 -22.48 18.60
C GLY A 320 -19.10 -22.80 20.09
N ARG A 321 -18.15 -23.55 20.65
CA ARG A 321 -18.21 -23.94 22.08
C ARG A 321 -17.95 -22.73 22.97
N ARG A 322 -18.80 -22.59 24.00
CA ARG A 322 -18.62 -21.59 25.06
C ARG A 322 -17.39 -21.92 25.92
N ALA A 323 -16.58 -20.90 26.21
CA ALA A 323 -15.36 -21.03 27.01
C ALA A 323 -15.34 -19.87 28.05
N LYS A 324 -16.16 -19.96 29.12
CA LYS A 324 -16.41 -18.85 30.07
C LYS A 324 -15.12 -18.23 30.61
N LYS A 325 -14.21 -19.00 31.20
CA LYS A 325 -12.97 -18.49 31.81
C LYS A 325 -12.03 -17.88 30.74
N ALA A 326 -11.68 -18.67 29.74
CA ALA A 326 -10.80 -18.20 28.67
C ALA A 326 -11.42 -17.04 27.85
N GLY A 327 -12.75 -17.06 27.68
CA GLY A 327 -13.48 -15.97 27.04
C GLY A 327 -13.42 -14.66 27.83
N LEU A 328 -13.57 -14.69 29.15
CA LEU A 328 -13.42 -13.51 30.01
C LEU A 328 -11.99 -12.93 29.96
N ASP A 329 -10.97 -13.79 30.01
CA ASP A 329 -9.58 -13.35 29.93
C ASP A 329 -9.28 -12.69 28.57
N LEU A 330 -9.77 -13.25 27.46
CA LEU A 330 -9.65 -12.65 26.13
C LEU A 330 -10.41 -11.32 26.01
N CYS A 331 -11.60 -11.20 26.62
CA CYS A 331 -12.35 -9.96 26.63
C CYS A 331 -11.60 -8.84 27.35
N ARG A 332 -10.95 -9.15 28.48
CA ARG A 332 -10.12 -8.17 29.22
C ARG A 332 -8.91 -7.73 28.41
N GLN A 333 -8.18 -8.69 27.79
CA GLN A 333 -7.04 -8.40 26.93
C GLN A 333 -7.45 -7.53 25.70
N ALA A 334 -8.59 -7.85 25.08
CA ALA A 334 -9.09 -7.06 23.95
C ALA A 334 -9.50 -5.64 24.37
N LEU A 335 -10.03 -5.45 25.61
CA LEU A 335 -10.32 -4.12 26.15
C LEU A 335 -9.07 -3.29 26.41
N GLU A 336 -8.03 -3.88 26.97
CA GLU A 336 -6.76 -3.16 27.20
C GLU A 336 -6.14 -2.74 25.87
N LEU A 337 -6.07 -3.63 24.88
CA LEU A 337 -5.58 -3.31 23.55
C LEU A 337 -6.39 -2.17 22.88
N ALA A 338 -7.74 -2.20 23.03
CA ALA A 338 -8.59 -1.15 22.48
C ALA A 338 -8.37 0.21 23.15
N LYS A 339 -8.09 0.24 24.47
CA LYS A 339 -7.74 1.48 25.18
C LYS A 339 -6.40 2.05 24.69
N GLU A 340 -5.36 1.21 24.64
CA GLU A 340 -4.03 1.61 24.14
C GLU A 340 -4.10 2.16 22.71
N SER A 341 -4.93 1.55 21.85
CA SER A 341 -5.14 2.02 20.47
C SER A 341 -5.94 3.33 20.43
N SER A 342 -6.94 3.51 21.30
CA SER A 342 -7.75 4.75 21.36
C SER A 342 -6.96 5.93 21.92
N GLU A 343 -5.94 5.70 22.74
CA GLU A 343 -5.06 6.76 23.27
C GLU A 343 -4.09 7.30 22.19
N LYS A 344 -3.81 6.48 21.18
CA LYS A 344 -2.92 6.85 20.05
C LYS A 344 -3.68 7.52 18.92
N GLU A 345 -4.87 7.02 18.61
CA GLU A 345 -5.72 7.50 17.53
C GLU A 345 -7.20 7.27 17.87
N ASP A 346 -8.10 8.17 17.43
CA ASP A 346 -9.55 8.05 17.68
C ASP A 346 -10.21 7.10 16.66
N TYR A 347 -10.01 5.81 16.84
CA TYR A 347 -10.60 4.75 15.99
C TYR A 347 -12.08 4.44 16.25
N GLY A 348 -12.76 5.20 17.11
CA GLY A 348 -14.18 4.97 17.41
C GLY A 348 -14.48 3.61 18.01
N TYR A 349 -13.62 3.09 18.92
CA TYR A 349 -13.82 1.81 19.60
C TYR A 349 -14.85 1.84 20.72
N GLU A 350 -15.36 3.01 21.13
CA GLU A 350 -16.18 3.20 22.31
C GLU A 350 -17.42 2.29 22.35
N ALA A 351 -18.13 2.16 21.23
CA ALA A 351 -19.31 1.31 21.14
C ALA A 351 -18.98 -0.17 21.37
N GLU A 352 -17.90 -0.66 20.80
CA GLU A 352 -17.44 -2.04 20.96
C GLU A 352 -16.90 -2.30 22.38
N MET A 353 -16.14 -1.36 22.94
CA MET A 353 -15.67 -1.44 24.33
C MET A 353 -16.83 -1.48 25.31
N ASN A 354 -17.86 -0.67 25.12
CA ASN A 354 -19.05 -0.65 25.98
C ASN A 354 -19.83 -1.95 25.87
N LEU A 355 -19.97 -2.49 24.65
CA LEU A 355 -20.60 -3.80 24.48
C LEU A 355 -19.81 -4.89 25.22
N LEU A 356 -18.49 -4.85 25.12
CA LEU A 356 -17.62 -5.85 25.73
C LEU A 356 -17.61 -5.73 27.26
N ARG A 357 -17.57 -4.52 27.84
CA ARG A 357 -17.69 -4.25 29.28
C ARG A 357 -19.01 -4.82 29.85
N ARG A 358 -20.14 -4.57 29.17
CA ARG A 358 -21.45 -5.14 29.57
C ARG A 358 -21.42 -6.66 29.54
N THR A 359 -20.88 -7.25 28.46
CA THR A 359 -20.79 -8.71 28.33
C THR A 359 -19.94 -9.33 29.44
N ILE A 360 -18.83 -8.68 29.86
CA ILE A 360 -18.02 -9.13 31.00
C ILE A 360 -18.84 -9.11 32.28
N ALA A 361 -19.44 -7.98 32.61
CA ALA A 361 -20.21 -7.79 33.84
C ALA A 361 -21.35 -8.82 33.99
N GLU A 362 -22.09 -9.13 32.90
CA GLU A 362 -23.14 -10.14 32.88
C GLU A 362 -22.63 -11.58 33.05
N ASN A 363 -21.36 -11.85 32.86
CA ASN A 363 -20.78 -13.18 32.95
C ASN A 363 -19.79 -13.36 34.11
N GLU A 364 -19.48 -12.33 34.87
CA GLU A 364 -18.72 -12.39 36.12
C GLU A 364 -19.62 -12.75 37.33
N SER A 365 -20.91 -12.44 37.22
CA SER A 365 -21.97 -12.88 38.19
C SER A 365 -22.31 -14.35 37.93
#